data_0ebc513918d56f9832b3fa4e13818bc0
#
_entry.id   0ebc513918d56f9832b3fa4e13818bc0
#
_cell.length_a   1.000
_cell.length_b   1.000
_cell.length_c   1.000
_cell.angle_alpha   90.00
_cell.angle_beta   90.00
_cell.angle_gamma   90.00
#
_symmetry.space_group_name_H-M   'P 1'
#
loop_
_entity.id
_entity.type
_entity.pdbx_description
1 polymer ?
#
loop_
_entity_poly.entity_id
_entity_poly.type
_entity_poly.pdbx_seq_one_letter_code
_entity_poly.pdbx_strand_id
1 'polypeptide(L)'
;VVYFDLDTLIVNNIDWLMEYKGNFMGIEDVGAVNAHQPHLKNTLMSGVMAWDSNYAGQIWNEFILRKDTAVTQFRGDGEYLNGNIPKYDRELLQHKYPGKLKSYKYQIYNKGIDKETSIICFHGRPSIIQAMNETVQTPFATYEPKQWIKEYWR
;
A
#
# COMPACT_ATOMS: atom_id res chain seq x y z
N VAL A 1 -3.45 7.85 13.62
CA VAL A 1 -2.60 6.65 13.58
C VAL A 1 -2.15 6.41 12.14
N VAL A 2 -0.91 5.96 11.97
CA VAL A 2 -0.37 5.55 10.65
C VAL A 2 0.18 4.13 10.76
N TYR A 3 -0.06 3.33 9.74
CA TYR A 3 0.38 1.94 9.61
C TYR A 3 1.15 1.74 8.30
N PHE A 4 2.22 0.97 8.36
CA PHE A 4 2.99 0.51 7.21
C PHE A 4 3.10 -1.01 7.24
N ASP A 5 2.86 -1.64 6.11
CA ASP A 5 3.13 -3.06 5.95
C ASP A 5 4.63 -3.32 5.80
N LEU A 6 5.08 -4.53 6.13
CA LEU A 6 6.50 -4.91 6.09
C LEU A 6 7.11 -4.88 4.68
N ASP A 7 6.31 -4.84 3.65
CA ASP A 7 6.75 -4.71 2.26
C ASP A 7 6.77 -3.25 1.75
N THR A 8 6.88 -2.31 2.69
CA THR A 8 6.93 -0.86 2.42
C THR A 8 8.29 -0.27 2.80
N LEU A 9 8.88 0.51 1.90
CA LEU A 9 10.16 1.19 2.10
C LEU A 9 9.95 2.71 2.15
N ILE A 10 10.39 3.35 3.25
CA ILE A 10 10.37 4.80 3.40
C ILE A 10 11.71 5.33 2.87
N VAL A 11 11.67 6.20 1.86
CA VAL A 11 12.85 6.73 1.17
C VAL A 11 13.00 8.25 1.31
N ASN A 12 12.01 8.94 1.85
CA ASN A 12 12.02 10.39 2.08
C ASN A 12 11.08 10.75 3.22
N ASN A 13 11.02 12.05 3.59
CA ASN A 13 10.16 12.58 4.64
C ASN A 13 8.68 12.19 4.45
N ILE A 14 8.02 11.79 5.54
CA ILE A 14 6.62 11.35 5.62
C ILE A 14 5.77 12.20 6.59
N ASP A 15 6.25 13.37 7.05
CA ASP A 15 5.52 14.22 8.01
C ASP A 15 4.13 14.60 7.50
N TRP A 16 4.00 14.82 6.19
CA TRP A 16 2.72 15.07 5.51
C TRP A 16 1.67 13.96 5.75
N LEU A 17 2.10 12.71 5.96
CA LEU A 17 1.21 11.59 6.26
C LEU A 17 0.82 11.59 7.74
N MET A 18 1.73 12.01 8.62
CA MET A 18 1.48 12.10 10.06
C MET A 18 0.48 13.22 10.40
N GLU A 19 0.33 14.21 9.53
CA GLU A 19 -0.64 15.32 9.66
C GLU A 19 -2.05 14.98 9.16
N TYR A 20 -2.26 13.77 8.64
CA TYR A 20 -3.57 13.33 8.15
C TYR A 20 -4.66 13.43 9.23
N LYS A 21 -5.82 14.04 8.88
CA LYS A 21 -6.96 14.32 9.79
C LYS A 21 -8.29 13.71 9.33
N GLY A 22 -8.29 12.93 8.24
CA GLY A 22 -9.51 12.26 7.77
C GLY A 22 -9.87 11.01 8.57
N ASN A 23 -11.03 10.43 8.30
CA ASN A 23 -11.52 9.23 8.97
C ASN A 23 -10.64 8.03 8.66
N PHE A 24 -10.43 7.73 7.37
CA PHE A 24 -9.61 6.62 6.92
C PHE A 24 -8.94 6.92 5.57
N MET A 25 -7.69 6.57 5.44
CA MET A 25 -6.94 6.59 4.19
C MET A 25 -6.20 5.27 4.00
N GLY A 26 -6.28 4.70 2.80
CA GLY A 26 -5.46 3.57 2.38
C GLY A 26 -4.82 3.86 1.03
N ILE A 27 -4.04 2.92 0.52
CA ILE A 27 -3.47 3.05 -0.83
C ILE A 27 -4.46 2.55 -1.88
N GLU A 28 -4.43 3.13 -3.07
CA GLU A 28 -5.08 2.53 -4.24
C GLU A 28 -4.26 1.32 -4.70
N ASP A 29 -4.94 0.28 -5.19
CA ASP A 29 -4.27 -0.89 -5.75
C ASP A 29 -3.37 -0.49 -6.93
N VAL A 30 -2.07 -0.41 -6.65
CA VAL A 30 -1.07 0.05 -7.64
C VAL A 30 -0.87 -0.97 -8.76
N GLY A 31 -1.13 -2.25 -8.52
CA GLY A 31 -1.14 -3.29 -9.56
C GLY A 31 -2.30 -3.09 -10.52
N ALA A 32 -3.47 -2.78 -9.99
CA ALA A 32 -4.68 -2.53 -10.75
C ALA A 32 -4.56 -1.30 -11.65
N VAL A 33 -4.07 -0.19 -11.11
CA VAL A 33 -3.90 1.06 -11.86
C VAL A 33 -2.94 0.89 -13.04
N ASN A 34 -1.85 0.12 -12.86
CA ASN A 34 -0.83 -0.08 -13.88
C ASN A 34 -1.08 -1.29 -14.78
N ALA A 35 -1.91 -2.24 -14.38
CA ALA A 35 -2.21 -3.46 -15.14
C ALA A 35 -3.39 -3.33 -16.10
N HIS A 36 -3.88 -2.11 -16.33
CA HIS A 36 -5.07 -1.85 -17.18
C HIS A 36 -6.34 -2.62 -16.75
N GLN A 37 -6.51 -2.81 -15.44
CA GLN A 37 -7.69 -3.43 -14.85
C GLN A 37 -8.65 -2.37 -14.31
N PRO A 38 -9.49 -1.73 -15.14
CA PRO A 38 -10.29 -0.57 -14.73
C PRO A 38 -11.32 -0.89 -13.64
N HIS A 39 -11.71 -2.17 -13.48
CA HIS A 39 -12.62 -2.60 -12.42
C HIS A 39 -12.00 -2.57 -11.02
N LEU A 40 -10.65 -2.57 -10.91
CA LEU A 40 -9.92 -2.45 -9.65
C LEU A 40 -9.51 -1.00 -9.34
N LYS A 41 -9.82 -0.07 -10.24
CA LYS A 41 -9.58 1.36 -10.01
C LYS A 41 -10.39 1.83 -8.79
N ASN A 42 -9.77 2.67 -7.96
CA ASN A 42 -10.33 3.12 -6.68
C ASN A 42 -10.56 2.00 -5.65
N THR A 43 -9.93 0.83 -5.82
CA THR A 43 -9.91 -0.22 -4.79
C THR A 43 -8.91 0.16 -3.71
N LEU A 44 -9.38 0.15 -2.46
CA LEU A 44 -8.54 0.41 -1.29
C LEU A 44 -7.75 -0.85 -0.93
N MET A 45 -6.47 -0.66 -0.64
CA MET A 45 -5.53 -1.67 -0.14
C MET A 45 -4.89 -1.20 1.17
N SER A 46 -4.44 -2.14 1.98
CA SER A 46 -3.97 -1.96 3.36
C SER A 46 -2.47 -1.69 3.52
N GLY A 47 -1.66 -1.77 2.46
CA GLY A 47 -0.19 -1.69 2.55
C GLY A 47 0.38 -0.44 3.23
N VAL A 48 -0.30 0.71 3.12
CA VAL A 48 -0.08 1.92 3.91
C VAL A 48 -1.44 2.49 4.26
N MET A 49 -1.66 2.76 5.54
CA MET A 49 -2.93 3.29 6.02
C MET A 49 -2.72 4.42 7.03
N ALA A 50 -3.66 5.35 7.06
CA ALA A 50 -3.78 6.36 8.12
C ALA A 50 -5.24 6.51 8.52
N TRP A 51 -5.51 6.68 9.83
CA TRP A 51 -6.88 6.76 10.32
C TRP A 51 -7.03 7.56 11.61
N ASP A 52 -8.25 8.05 11.84
CA ASP A 52 -8.69 8.54 13.15
C ASP A 52 -8.95 7.35 14.09
N SER A 53 -8.47 7.42 15.32
CA SER A 53 -8.54 6.32 16.29
C SER A 53 -9.99 5.93 16.64
N ASN A 54 -10.90 6.91 16.71
CA ASN A 54 -12.30 6.63 17.04
C ASN A 54 -12.99 5.91 15.87
N TYR A 55 -12.70 6.36 14.64
CA TYR A 55 -13.24 5.73 13.44
C TYR A 55 -12.76 4.28 13.29
N ALA A 56 -11.45 4.03 13.48
CA ALA A 56 -10.90 2.68 13.44
C ALA A 56 -11.47 1.76 14.53
N GLY A 57 -11.77 2.31 15.71
CA GLY A 57 -12.46 1.57 16.78
C GLY A 57 -13.82 1.03 16.36
N GLN A 58 -14.58 1.77 15.57
CA GLN A 58 -15.87 1.32 15.03
C GLN A 58 -15.66 0.14 14.05
N ILE A 59 -14.72 0.25 13.13
CA ILE A 59 -14.38 -0.81 12.15
C ILE A 59 -13.93 -2.09 12.88
N TRP A 60 -13.07 -1.93 13.91
CA TRP A 60 -12.60 -3.05 14.72
C TRP A 60 -13.74 -3.75 15.47
N ASN A 61 -14.64 -3.01 16.09
CA ASN A 61 -15.79 -3.57 16.79
C ASN A 61 -16.72 -4.33 15.82
N GLU A 62 -16.99 -3.80 14.65
CA GLU A 62 -17.74 -4.50 13.60
C GLU A 62 -17.04 -5.80 13.15
N PHE A 63 -15.73 -5.77 12.98
CA PHE A 63 -14.95 -6.97 12.66
C PHE A 63 -15.09 -8.04 13.75
N ILE A 64 -14.90 -7.66 15.03
CA ILE A 64 -15.00 -8.61 16.16
C ILE A 64 -16.38 -9.24 16.24
N LEU A 65 -17.45 -8.46 16.06
CA LEU A 65 -18.83 -8.95 16.08
C LEU A 65 -19.12 -9.96 14.96
N ARG A 66 -18.44 -9.87 13.83
CA ARG A 66 -18.66 -10.71 12.64
C ARG A 66 -17.43 -11.53 12.25
N LYS A 67 -16.50 -11.71 13.15
CA LYS A 67 -15.19 -12.30 12.88
C LYS A 67 -15.24 -13.59 12.06
N ASP A 68 -16.07 -14.56 12.49
CA ASP A 68 -16.14 -15.87 11.85
C ASP A 68 -16.66 -15.79 10.40
N THR A 69 -17.59 -14.87 10.14
CA THR A 69 -18.07 -14.59 8.79
C THR A 69 -17.03 -13.82 7.99
N ALA A 70 -16.41 -12.81 8.59
CA ALA A 70 -15.43 -11.97 7.91
C ALA A 70 -14.22 -12.78 7.41
N VAL A 71 -13.65 -13.66 8.23
CA VAL A 71 -12.48 -14.47 7.85
C VAL A 71 -12.79 -15.54 6.79
N THR A 72 -14.05 -15.87 6.59
CA THR A 72 -14.47 -16.79 5.52
C THR A 72 -14.88 -16.07 4.24
N GLN A 73 -15.38 -14.84 4.36
CA GLN A 73 -15.88 -14.04 3.25
C GLN A 73 -14.78 -13.26 2.51
N PHE A 74 -13.80 -12.75 3.26
CA PHE A 74 -12.74 -11.89 2.71
C PHE A 74 -11.38 -12.61 2.73
N ARG A 75 -10.60 -12.45 1.67
CA ARG A 75 -9.26 -13.07 1.54
C ARG A 75 -8.18 -12.37 2.37
N GLY A 76 -8.44 -11.14 2.83
CA GLY A 76 -7.51 -10.36 3.62
C GLY A 76 -8.11 -9.05 4.11
N ASP A 77 -7.31 -8.31 4.86
CA ASP A 77 -7.66 -7.03 5.47
C ASP A 77 -8.02 -5.95 4.44
N GLY A 78 -7.26 -5.83 3.36
CA GLY A 78 -7.55 -4.87 2.29
C GLY A 78 -8.93 -5.11 1.66
N GLU A 79 -9.31 -6.37 1.40
CA GLU A 79 -10.63 -6.71 0.85
C GLU A 79 -11.73 -6.44 1.87
N TYR A 80 -11.50 -6.76 3.16
CA TYR A 80 -12.42 -6.44 4.24
C TYR A 80 -12.65 -4.93 4.36
N LEU A 81 -11.59 -4.15 4.44
CA LEU A 81 -11.66 -2.70 4.56
C LEU A 81 -12.35 -2.06 3.33
N ASN A 82 -12.01 -2.53 2.13
CA ASN A 82 -12.64 -2.05 0.90
C ASN A 82 -14.15 -2.33 0.85
N GLY A 83 -14.60 -3.45 1.42
CA GLY A 83 -16.02 -3.82 1.49
C GLY A 83 -16.80 -3.15 2.62
N ASN A 84 -16.15 -2.79 3.73
CA ASN A 84 -16.83 -2.32 4.95
C ASN A 84 -16.64 -0.82 5.23
N ILE A 85 -15.65 -0.15 4.64
CA ILE A 85 -15.50 1.31 4.76
C ILE A 85 -16.24 1.98 3.62
N PRO A 86 -17.27 2.82 3.90
CA PRO A 86 -17.97 3.58 2.89
C PRO A 86 -17.03 4.47 2.06
N LYS A 87 -17.32 4.63 0.76
CA LYS A 87 -16.47 5.43 -0.13
C LYS A 87 -16.33 6.90 0.29
N TYR A 88 -17.34 7.46 0.95
CA TYR A 88 -17.33 8.84 1.44
C TYR A 88 -16.53 9.03 2.74
N ASP A 89 -16.21 7.94 3.44
CA ASP A 89 -15.42 7.95 4.68
C ASP A 89 -13.94 7.63 4.45
N ARG A 90 -13.56 7.30 3.22
CA ARG A 90 -12.18 6.92 2.89
C ARG A 90 -11.57 7.77 1.79
N GLU A 91 -10.26 7.96 1.89
CA GLU A 91 -9.44 8.61 0.88
C GLU A 91 -8.39 7.61 0.35
N LEU A 92 -7.97 7.84 -0.89
CA LEU A 92 -6.86 7.09 -1.48
C LEU A 92 -5.60 7.96 -1.44
N LEU A 93 -4.51 7.41 -0.89
CA LEU A 93 -3.27 8.14 -0.65
C LEU A 93 -2.72 8.78 -1.93
N GLN A 94 -2.71 8.03 -3.03
CA GLN A 94 -2.18 8.53 -4.31
C GLN A 94 -3.01 9.67 -4.90
N HIS A 95 -4.30 9.76 -4.55
CA HIS A 95 -5.17 10.85 -4.97
C HIS A 95 -4.96 12.11 -4.12
N LYS A 96 -4.81 11.93 -2.80
CA LYS A 96 -4.62 13.04 -1.85
C LYS A 96 -3.19 13.60 -1.92
N TYR A 97 -2.20 12.73 -2.10
CA TYR A 97 -0.78 13.06 -2.12
C TYR A 97 -0.11 12.49 -3.38
N PRO A 98 -0.38 13.07 -4.57
CA PRO A 98 0.17 12.57 -5.83
C PRO A 98 1.71 12.51 -5.82
N GLY A 99 2.27 11.44 -6.36
CA GLY A 99 3.71 11.25 -6.46
C GLY A 99 4.41 10.72 -5.20
N LYS A 100 3.79 10.82 -4.01
CA LYS A 100 4.40 10.46 -2.74
C LYS A 100 4.58 8.95 -2.54
N LEU A 101 3.65 8.13 -3.04
CA LEU A 101 3.73 6.68 -2.97
C LEU A 101 3.82 6.07 -4.37
N LYS A 102 4.77 5.15 -4.54
CA LYS A 102 5.00 4.46 -5.82
C LYS A 102 5.18 2.96 -5.66
N SER A 103 4.80 2.22 -6.70
CA SER A 103 5.09 0.81 -6.82
C SER A 103 6.54 0.58 -7.25
N TYR A 104 7.25 -0.31 -6.54
CA TYR A 104 8.58 -0.74 -6.95
C TYR A 104 8.58 -1.26 -8.39
N LYS A 105 7.73 -2.22 -8.70
CA LYS A 105 7.69 -2.90 -10.01
C LYS A 105 7.34 -2.01 -11.17
N TYR A 106 6.32 -1.18 -11.01
CA TYR A 106 5.75 -0.43 -12.13
C TYR A 106 6.36 0.96 -12.32
N GLN A 107 6.85 1.57 -11.24
CA GLN A 107 7.24 2.98 -11.27
C GLN A 107 8.71 3.23 -10.91
N ILE A 108 9.32 2.38 -10.07
CA ILE A 108 10.67 2.62 -9.56
C ILE A 108 11.73 1.75 -10.24
N TYR A 109 11.47 0.46 -10.48
CA TYR A 109 12.48 -0.49 -10.92
C TYR A 109 13.32 -0.02 -12.13
N ASN A 110 12.66 0.50 -13.16
CA ASN A 110 13.32 0.96 -14.38
C ASN A 110 13.61 2.46 -14.41
N LYS A 111 12.97 3.28 -13.57
CA LYS A 111 13.04 4.74 -13.62
C LYS A 111 13.86 5.35 -12.48
N GLY A 112 14.12 4.57 -11.42
CA GLY A 112 14.74 5.09 -10.20
C GLY A 112 13.78 5.88 -9.30
N ILE A 113 14.31 6.35 -8.18
CA ILE A 113 13.58 7.16 -7.20
C ILE A 113 13.69 8.63 -7.62
N ASP A 114 12.58 9.31 -7.76
CA ASP A 114 12.57 10.76 -7.91
C ASP A 114 12.42 11.49 -6.56
N LYS A 115 12.68 12.80 -6.56
CA LYS A 115 12.66 13.63 -5.35
C LYS A 115 11.31 13.74 -4.64
N GLU A 116 10.21 13.44 -5.32
CA GLU A 116 8.86 13.52 -4.76
C GLU A 116 8.45 12.25 -4.05
N THR A 117 9.05 11.10 -4.43
CA THR A 117 8.75 9.79 -3.85
C THR A 117 9.17 9.74 -2.38
N SER A 118 8.25 9.44 -1.49
CA SER A 118 8.51 9.22 -0.06
C SER A 118 8.36 7.77 0.35
N ILE A 119 7.49 7.01 -0.33
CA ILE A 119 7.13 5.64 0.02
C ILE A 119 7.15 4.77 -1.23
N ILE A 120 7.76 3.58 -1.11
CA ILE A 120 7.80 2.58 -2.18
C ILE A 120 7.17 1.29 -1.64
N CYS A 121 6.12 0.79 -2.33
CA CYS A 121 5.48 -0.47 -2.00
C CYS A 121 5.98 -1.61 -2.87
N PHE A 122 6.37 -2.73 -2.21
CA PHE A 122 6.79 -3.99 -2.82
C PHE A 122 5.65 -5.00 -2.70
N HIS A 123 4.71 -4.96 -3.62
CA HIS A 123 3.56 -5.87 -3.59
C HIS A 123 3.85 -7.17 -4.36
N GLY A 124 3.74 -8.30 -3.68
CA GLY A 124 4.02 -9.63 -4.23
C GLY A 124 5.51 -9.87 -4.47
N ARG A 125 5.89 -10.34 -5.67
CA ARG A 125 7.30 -10.63 -6.01
C ARG A 125 7.87 -9.62 -6.98
N PRO A 126 9.15 -9.18 -6.82
CA PRO A 126 10.03 -9.48 -5.68
C PRO A 126 9.59 -8.81 -4.37
N SER A 127 9.84 -9.46 -3.23
CA SER A 127 9.82 -8.80 -1.92
C SER A 127 11.02 -7.86 -1.78
N ILE A 128 11.07 -7.03 -0.73
CA ILE A 128 12.22 -6.13 -0.47
C ILE A 128 13.52 -6.91 -0.40
N ILE A 129 13.54 -8.01 0.36
CA ILE A 129 14.74 -8.86 0.54
C ILE A 129 15.18 -9.46 -0.79
N GLN A 130 14.26 -9.95 -1.59
CA GLN A 130 14.57 -10.47 -2.92
C GLN A 130 15.10 -9.38 -3.85
N ALA A 131 14.46 -8.22 -3.85
CA ALA A 131 14.88 -7.07 -4.68
C ALA A 131 16.28 -6.54 -4.32
N MET A 132 16.76 -6.77 -3.10
CA MET A 132 18.14 -6.45 -2.70
C MET A 132 19.17 -7.46 -3.13
N ASN A 133 18.85 -8.76 -3.17
CA ASN A 133 19.85 -9.82 -3.14
C ASN A 133 19.73 -10.83 -4.29
N GLU A 134 18.61 -10.92 -4.97
CA GLU A 134 18.29 -12.02 -5.88
C GLU A 134 17.80 -11.50 -7.25
N THR A 135 18.13 -12.24 -8.31
CA THR A 135 17.41 -12.12 -9.58
C THR A 135 16.10 -12.87 -9.47
N VAL A 136 14.99 -12.17 -9.63
CA VAL A 136 13.65 -12.75 -9.51
C VAL A 136 12.96 -12.78 -10.87
N GLN A 137 12.63 -13.98 -11.33
CA GLN A 137 11.79 -14.17 -12.53
C GLN A 137 10.32 -14.23 -12.15
N THR A 138 9.50 -13.52 -12.89
CA THR A 138 8.04 -13.56 -12.82
C THR A 138 7.48 -13.81 -14.22
N PRO A 139 6.21 -14.16 -14.39
CA PRO A 139 5.61 -14.33 -15.73
C PRO A 139 5.68 -13.06 -16.60
N PHE A 140 5.90 -11.89 -16.01
CA PHE A 140 5.83 -10.60 -16.70
C PHE A 140 7.18 -9.91 -16.87
N ALA A 141 8.17 -10.22 -16.02
CA ALA A 141 9.48 -9.57 -16.04
C ALA A 141 10.53 -10.33 -15.22
N THR A 142 11.80 -10.05 -15.52
CA THR A 142 12.94 -10.41 -14.67
C THR A 142 13.40 -9.16 -13.92
N TYR A 143 13.60 -9.30 -12.62
CA TYR A 143 14.04 -8.22 -11.72
C TYR A 143 15.44 -8.55 -11.21
N GLU A 144 16.42 -7.73 -11.59
CA GLU A 144 17.79 -7.81 -11.08
C GLU A 144 17.90 -7.09 -9.73
N PRO A 145 18.80 -7.53 -8.84
CA PRO A 145 18.95 -6.93 -7.52
C PRO A 145 19.39 -5.46 -7.58
N LYS A 146 18.83 -4.65 -6.67
CA LYS A 146 19.11 -3.22 -6.56
C LYS A 146 19.75 -2.88 -5.21
N GLN A 147 21.06 -2.61 -5.22
CA GLN A 147 21.83 -2.37 -4.01
C GLN A 147 21.41 -1.11 -3.24
N TRP A 148 20.86 -0.08 -3.92
CA TRP A 148 20.41 1.16 -3.28
C TRP A 148 19.30 0.92 -2.23
N ILE A 149 18.54 -0.18 -2.32
CA ILE A 149 17.49 -0.52 -1.34
C ILE A 149 18.08 -0.67 0.07
N LYS A 150 19.33 -1.15 0.17
CA LYS A 150 20.05 -1.33 1.44
C LYS A 150 20.32 -0.03 2.19
N GLU A 151 20.31 1.11 1.51
CA GLU A 151 20.50 2.42 2.12
C GLU A 151 19.32 2.80 3.01
N TYR A 152 18.13 2.33 2.67
CA TYR A 152 16.86 2.64 3.33
C TYR A 152 16.31 1.49 4.18
N TRP A 153 16.67 0.25 3.86
CA TRP A 153 16.22 -0.95 4.59
C TRP A 153 17.29 -1.34 5.64
N ARG A 154 17.01 -1.03 6.92
CA ARG A 154 17.88 -1.31 8.06
C ARG A 154 17.17 -2.08 9.15
#